data_14944b59e17f5e22428973a49f34b2b1
#
_entry.id   14944b59e17f5e22428973a49f34b2b1
#
_cell.length_a   1.000
_cell.length_b   1.000
_cell.length_c   1.000
_cell.angle_alpha   90.00
_cell.angle_beta   90.00
_cell.angle_gamma   90.00
#
_symmetry.space_group_name_H-M   'P 1'
#
loop_
_entity.id
_entity.type
_entity.pdbx_description
1 polymer ?
#
loop_
_entity_poly.entity_id
_entity_poly.type
_entity_poly.pdbx_seq_one_letter_code
_entity_poly.pdbx_strand_id
1 'polypeptide(L)'
;MAFLEETFVADDLPQSDRSYDLLPEGWYDATISKAEVGNTKAGTGTKIDVRYDITGPTQQGRVIFASLNIRNPNPEAERIGREQLGELMRAIGLTKVQDSDELIGGQVCIKVKIKKASAKDIANGYTQDRNEVGGWKAIGGSMGAMPKAAMPKASAPASAPASTSAKPPWAK
;
A
#
# COMPACT_ATOMS: atom_id res chain seq x y z
N MET A 1 -19.70 -5.96 34.76
CA MET A 1 -19.25 -7.33 34.44
C MET A 1 -20.28 -7.91 33.51
N ALA A 2 -19.88 -8.28 32.28
CA ALA A 2 -20.75 -8.97 31.34
C ALA A 2 -20.51 -10.46 31.49
N PHE A 3 -21.54 -11.22 31.83
CA PHE A 3 -21.49 -12.68 31.86
C PHE A 3 -21.75 -13.21 30.44
N LEU A 4 -20.93 -14.15 30.01
CA LEU A 4 -21.22 -14.93 28.82
C LEU A 4 -22.34 -15.91 29.15
N GLU A 5 -23.35 -15.97 28.31
CA GLU A 5 -24.53 -16.86 28.53
C GLU A 5 -24.17 -18.35 28.48
N GLU A 6 -23.01 -18.68 27.93
CA GLU A 6 -22.46 -20.04 27.84
C GLU A 6 -21.02 -20.07 28.34
N THR A 7 -20.64 -21.24 28.88
CA THR A 7 -19.25 -21.51 29.25
C THR A 7 -18.51 -22.04 28.03
N PHE A 8 -17.57 -21.25 27.52
CA PHE A 8 -16.70 -21.69 26.43
C PHE A 8 -15.44 -22.33 26.97
N VAL A 9 -15.17 -23.57 26.53
CA VAL A 9 -13.92 -24.26 26.81
C VAL A 9 -13.00 -24.04 25.62
N ALA A 10 -11.76 -23.62 25.88
CA ALA A 10 -10.81 -23.27 24.82
C ALA A 10 -10.52 -24.46 23.88
N ASP A 11 -10.60 -25.68 24.37
CA ASP A 11 -10.36 -26.88 23.58
C ASP A 11 -11.54 -27.26 22.66
N ASP A 12 -12.76 -26.81 22.98
CA ASP A 12 -13.96 -27.05 22.17
C ASP A 12 -14.17 -25.95 21.08
N LEU A 13 -13.44 -24.87 21.19
CA LEU A 13 -13.52 -23.81 20.21
C LEU A 13 -12.68 -24.16 18.97
N PRO A 14 -13.21 -23.95 17.75
CA PRO A 14 -12.46 -24.21 16.53
C PRO A 14 -11.18 -23.37 16.52
N GLN A 15 -10.04 -24.04 16.56
CA GLN A 15 -8.76 -23.40 16.34
C GLN A 15 -8.68 -23.01 14.86
N SER A 16 -8.37 -21.75 14.60
CA SER A 16 -8.09 -21.36 13.23
C SER A 16 -6.76 -21.97 12.81
N ASP A 17 -6.79 -22.97 11.96
CA ASP A 17 -5.62 -23.54 11.24
C ASP A 17 -5.06 -22.52 10.23
N ARG A 18 -4.93 -21.28 10.64
CA ARG A 18 -4.14 -20.33 9.89
C ARG A 18 -2.68 -20.66 10.14
N SER A 19 -2.20 -21.70 9.46
CA SER A 19 -0.78 -21.89 9.34
C SER A 19 -0.21 -20.61 8.73
N TYR A 20 0.52 -19.87 9.52
CA TYR A 20 1.28 -18.72 9.04
C TYR A 20 2.50 -19.23 8.28
N ASP A 21 2.26 -20.08 7.27
CA ASP A 21 3.31 -20.53 6.38
C ASP A 21 3.94 -19.31 5.74
N LEU A 22 5.26 -19.27 5.77
CA LEU A 22 6.01 -18.21 5.13
C LEU A 22 5.66 -18.18 3.64
N LEU A 23 5.42 -16.99 3.13
CA LEU A 23 5.27 -16.80 1.70
C LEU A 23 6.60 -17.09 1.02
N PRO A 24 6.60 -17.85 -0.09
CA PRO A 24 7.80 -18.02 -0.91
C PRO A 24 8.38 -16.67 -1.35
N GLU A 25 9.69 -16.61 -1.49
CA GLU A 25 10.32 -15.40 -2.02
C GLU A 25 9.87 -15.14 -3.46
N GLY A 26 9.48 -13.91 -3.74
CA GLY A 26 8.99 -13.54 -5.06
C GLY A 26 8.37 -12.15 -5.12
N TRP A 27 7.84 -11.83 -6.28
CA TRP A 27 7.08 -10.61 -6.52
C TRP A 27 5.59 -10.90 -6.43
N TYR A 28 4.88 -10.10 -5.67
CA TYR A 28 3.44 -10.23 -5.45
C TYR A 28 2.75 -8.89 -5.64
N ASP A 29 1.64 -8.90 -6.34
CA ASP A 29 0.79 -7.73 -6.45
C ASP A 29 0.01 -7.56 -5.15
N ALA A 30 0.03 -6.38 -4.61
CA ALA A 30 -0.58 -6.06 -3.32
C ALA A 30 -1.21 -4.68 -3.32
N THR A 31 -2.17 -4.49 -2.46
CA THR A 31 -2.79 -3.20 -2.17
C THR A 31 -2.44 -2.78 -0.75
N ILE A 32 -2.15 -1.51 -0.56
CA ILE A 32 -1.91 -0.95 0.77
C ILE A 32 -3.27 -0.77 1.45
N SER A 33 -3.52 -1.54 2.48
CA SER A 33 -4.77 -1.48 3.25
C SER A 33 -4.68 -0.59 4.48
N LYS A 34 -3.45 -0.37 4.98
CA LYS A 34 -3.22 0.47 6.15
C LYS A 34 -1.81 1.05 6.11
N ALA A 35 -1.69 2.31 6.53
CA ALA A 35 -0.41 2.97 6.74
C ALA A 35 -0.50 3.84 8.00
N GLU A 36 0.30 3.55 8.99
CA GLU A 36 0.28 4.25 10.28
C GLU A 36 1.66 4.80 10.62
N VAL A 37 1.69 6.04 11.05
CA VAL A 37 2.89 6.66 11.60
C VAL A 37 2.97 6.35 13.09
N GLY A 38 4.07 5.77 13.51
CA GLY A 38 4.33 5.41 14.90
C GLY A 38 5.76 5.69 15.32
N ASN A 39 6.00 5.59 16.61
CA ASN A 39 7.36 5.68 17.14
C ASN A 39 8.10 4.36 16.96
N THR A 40 9.40 4.43 16.78
CA THR A 40 10.27 3.24 16.84
C THR A 40 10.23 2.61 18.23
N LYS A 41 10.55 1.32 18.33
CA LYS A 41 10.56 0.59 19.61
C LYS A 41 11.41 1.28 20.70
N ALA A 42 12.46 1.99 20.29
CA ALA A 42 13.31 2.79 21.18
C ALA A 42 12.70 4.13 21.58
N GLY A 43 11.57 4.53 21.01
CA GLY A 43 10.91 5.81 21.29
C GLY A 43 11.61 7.06 20.73
N THR A 44 12.79 6.90 20.13
CA THR A 44 13.65 7.99 19.67
C THR A 44 13.54 8.30 18.17
N GLY A 45 12.73 7.53 17.43
CA GLY A 45 12.53 7.70 15.99
C GLY A 45 11.09 7.56 15.57
N THR A 46 10.82 7.88 14.31
CA THR A 46 9.49 7.75 13.69
C THR A 46 9.57 6.75 12.54
N LYS A 47 8.59 5.87 12.47
CA LYS A 47 8.43 4.88 11.39
C LYS A 47 7.03 4.96 10.80
N ILE A 48 6.88 4.48 9.57
CA ILE A 48 5.58 4.17 9.00
C ILE A 48 5.44 2.65 8.97
N ASP A 49 4.40 2.14 9.60
CA ASP A 49 4.01 0.73 9.50
C ASP A 49 2.97 0.60 8.38
N VAL A 50 3.32 -0.13 7.34
CA VAL A 50 2.49 -0.34 6.15
C VAL A 50 2.01 -1.77 6.11
N ARG A 51 0.71 -1.96 5.92
CA ARG A 51 0.09 -3.26 5.71
C ARG A 51 -0.24 -3.44 4.24
N TYR A 52 0.26 -4.51 3.69
CA TYR A 52 0.01 -4.94 2.32
C TYR A 52 -0.90 -6.15 2.30
N ASP A 53 -2.01 -6.08 1.60
CA ASP A 53 -2.90 -7.20 1.33
C ASP A 53 -2.61 -7.71 -0.09
N ILE A 54 -2.16 -8.96 -0.23
CA ILE A 54 -1.82 -9.55 -1.52
C ILE A 54 -3.09 -9.75 -2.33
N THR A 55 -3.13 -9.15 -3.52
CA THR A 55 -4.25 -9.22 -4.47
C THR A 55 -3.93 -10.04 -5.70
N GLY A 56 -2.66 -10.42 -5.87
CA GLY A 56 -2.16 -11.14 -7.03
C GLY A 56 -2.76 -12.54 -7.22
N PRO A 57 -2.47 -13.19 -8.37
CA PRO A 57 -3.05 -14.48 -8.71
C PRO A 57 -2.63 -15.60 -7.75
N THR A 58 -1.49 -15.42 -7.06
CA THR A 58 -0.99 -16.37 -6.06
C THR A 58 -1.00 -15.75 -4.68
N GLN A 59 -1.31 -16.54 -3.66
CA GLN A 59 -1.32 -16.12 -2.24
C GLN A 59 -2.29 -14.97 -1.93
N GLN A 60 -3.35 -14.84 -2.70
CA GLN A 60 -4.38 -13.82 -2.49
C GLN A 60 -4.95 -13.88 -1.07
N GLY A 61 -5.17 -12.71 -0.46
CA GLY A 61 -5.69 -12.59 0.90
C GLY A 61 -4.65 -12.72 2.01
N ARG A 62 -3.37 -12.97 1.66
CA ARG A 62 -2.28 -12.95 2.64
C ARG A 62 -1.88 -11.50 2.94
N VAL A 63 -1.46 -11.28 4.16
CA VAL A 63 -1.08 -9.95 4.67
C VAL A 63 0.41 -9.93 4.98
N ILE A 64 1.08 -8.86 4.57
CA ILE A 64 2.48 -8.59 4.90
C ILE A 64 2.59 -7.21 5.53
N PHE A 65 3.45 -7.10 6.51
CA PHE A 65 3.75 -5.83 7.16
C PHE A 65 5.16 -5.40 6.82
N ALA A 66 5.34 -4.11 6.59
CA ALA A 66 6.66 -3.50 6.47
C ALA A 66 6.72 -2.23 7.32
N SER A 67 7.86 -2.01 7.95
CA SER A 67 8.11 -0.80 8.73
C SER A 67 9.22 0.01 8.07
N LEU A 68 8.92 1.26 7.73
CA LEU A 68 9.83 2.19 7.07
C LEU A 68 10.28 3.25 8.08
N ASN A 69 11.57 3.29 8.39
CA ASN A 69 12.12 4.28 9.33
C ASN A 69 12.29 5.63 8.64
N ILE A 70 11.43 6.61 8.96
CA ILE A 70 11.49 7.95 8.36
C ILE A 70 12.42 8.87 9.13
N ARG A 71 12.46 8.71 10.44
CA ARG A 71 13.36 9.43 11.33
C ARG A 71 13.97 8.46 12.31
N ASN A 72 15.30 8.45 12.43
CA ASN A 72 16.01 7.55 13.31
C ASN A 72 17.30 8.21 13.80
N PRO A 73 17.69 8.02 15.08
CA PRO A 73 19.00 8.47 15.58
C PRO A 73 20.18 7.88 14.81
N ASN A 74 20.00 6.69 14.23
CA ASN A 74 20.96 6.11 13.32
C ASN A 74 20.72 6.65 11.91
N PRO A 75 21.63 7.48 11.34
CA PRO A 75 21.46 8.11 10.06
C PRO A 75 21.37 7.10 8.90
N GLU A 76 22.01 5.96 9.02
CA GLU A 76 21.93 4.90 8.01
C GLU A 76 20.54 4.25 7.96
N ALA A 77 19.94 3.98 9.12
CA ALA A 77 18.58 3.44 9.19
C ALA A 77 17.55 4.43 8.66
N GLU A 78 17.74 5.73 8.92
CA GLU A 78 16.89 6.80 8.37
C GLU A 78 17.04 6.90 6.86
N ARG A 79 18.26 6.88 6.33
CA ARG A 79 18.53 6.93 4.91
C ARG A 79 17.84 5.77 4.17
N ILE A 80 18.03 4.55 4.65
CA ILE A 80 17.41 3.36 4.06
C ILE A 80 15.89 3.46 4.10
N GLY A 81 15.29 3.86 5.21
CA GLY A 81 13.83 3.98 5.34
C GLY A 81 13.25 5.04 4.41
N ARG A 82 13.93 6.18 4.24
CA ARG A 82 13.50 7.22 3.29
C ARG A 82 13.65 6.79 1.84
N GLU A 83 14.69 6.03 1.52
CA GLU A 83 14.92 5.43 0.21
C GLU A 83 13.79 4.46 -0.15
N GLN A 84 13.44 3.58 0.78
CA GLN A 84 12.31 2.64 0.65
C GLN A 84 10.96 3.34 0.49
N LEU A 85 10.71 4.40 1.27
CA LEU A 85 9.51 5.22 1.09
C LEU A 85 9.45 5.85 -0.30
N GLY A 86 10.58 6.38 -0.79
CA GLY A 86 10.69 6.93 -2.13
C GLY A 86 10.42 5.91 -3.23
N GLU A 87 10.89 4.66 -3.08
CA GLU A 87 10.57 3.58 -4.00
C GLU A 87 9.09 3.23 -3.98
N LEU A 88 8.49 3.13 -2.79
CA LEU A 88 7.06 2.88 -2.63
C LEU A 88 6.23 3.97 -3.30
N MET A 89 6.53 5.24 -3.02
CA MET A 89 5.83 6.38 -3.62
C MET A 89 5.90 6.34 -5.15
N ARG A 90 7.08 6.11 -5.71
CA ARG A 90 7.26 5.96 -7.16
C ARG A 90 6.47 4.78 -7.73
N ALA A 91 6.42 3.67 -7.00
CA ALA A 91 5.68 2.47 -7.42
C ALA A 91 4.16 2.70 -7.50
N ILE A 92 3.60 3.49 -6.58
CA ILE A 92 2.18 3.85 -6.59
C ILE A 92 1.87 5.13 -7.38
N GLY A 93 2.90 5.79 -7.95
CA GLY A 93 2.73 6.99 -8.78
C GLY A 93 2.55 8.29 -8.01
N LEU A 94 2.91 8.33 -6.74
CA LEU A 94 2.89 9.53 -5.91
C LEU A 94 4.22 10.28 -5.98
N THR A 95 4.17 11.56 -6.24
CA THR A 95 5.35 12.45 -6.25
C THR A 95 5.57 13.16 -4.92
N LYS A 96 4.51 13.29 -4.12
CA LYS A 96 4.52 13.96 -2.82
C LYS A 96 3.53 13.26 -1.89
N VAL A 97 3.90 13.08 -0.65
CA VAL A 97 3.06 12.54 0.43
C VAL A 97 3.23 13.43 1.65
N GLN A 98 2.14 13.88 2.21
CA GLN A 98 2.11 14.67 3.46
C GLN A 98 1.53 13.85 4.60
N ASP A 99 0.62 12.93 4.27
CA ASP A 99 -0.05 12.05 5.22
C ASP A 99 0.13 10.59 4.83
N SER A 100 0.27 9.71 5.83
CA SER A 100 0.33 8.26 5.59
C SER A 100 -0.94 7.70 4.94
N ASP A 101 -2.08 8.35 5.16
CA ASP A 101 -3.36 7.94 4.59
C ASP A 101 -3.38 8.05 3.04
N GLU A 102 -2.55 8.93 2.47
CA GLU A 102 -2.39 9.04 1.02
C GLU A 102 -1.78 7.79 0.37
N LEU A 103 -1.13 6.94 1.15
CA LEU A 103 -0.58 5.65 0.71
C LEU A 103 -1.66 4.57 0.62
N ILE A 104 -2.76 4.72 1.38
CA ILE A 104 -3.82 3.70 1.48
C ILE A 104 -4.57 3.60 0.15
N GLY A 105 -4.82 2.37 -0.29
CA GLY A 105 -5.43 2.08 -1.59
C GLY A 105 -4.43 2.06 -2.75
N GLY A 106 -3.16 2.42 -2.52
CA GLY A 106 -2.10 2.30 -3.51
C GLY A 106 -1.87 0.85 -3.90
N GLN A 107 -1.83 0.59 -5.22
CA GLN A 107 -1.52 -0.73 -5.76
C GLN A 107 -0.04 -0.79 -6.13
N VAL A 108 0.63 -1.82 -5.65
CA VAL A 108 2.08 -1.97 -5.79
C VAL A 108 2.46 -3.44 -5.90
N CYS A 109 3.47 -3.74 -6.71
CA CYS A 109 4.08 -5.05 -6.72
C CYS A 109 5.26 -5.05 -5.71
N ILE A 110 5.15 -5.88 -4.68
CA ILE A 110 6.14 -5.99 -3.61
C ILE A 110 7.04 -7.19 -3.80
N LYS A 111 8.33 -7.03 -3.52
CA LYS A 111 9.27 -8.15 -3.45
C LYS A 111 9.30 -8.70 -2.04
N VAL A 112 8.78 -9.91 -1.88
CA VAL A 112 8.80 -10.63 -0.61
C VAL A 112 10.07 -11.44 -0.49
N LYS A 113 10.73 -11.33 0.66
CA LYS A 113 11.90 -12.12 1.05
C LYS A 113 11.62 -12.84 2.36
N ILE A 114 12.32 -13.92 2.58
CA ILE A 114 12.30 -14.63 3.86
C ILE A 114 13.51 -14.16 4.67
N LYS A 115 13.24 -13.47 5.77
CA LYS A 115 14.26 -13.08 6.73
C LYS A 115 14.33 -14.13 7.83
N LYS A 116 15.48 -14.80 7.90
CA LYS A 116 15.77 -15.73 8.98
C LYS A 116 15.95 -14.98 10.29
N ALA A 117 15.47 -15.62 11.39
CA ALA A 117 15.67 -15.08 12.72
C ALA A 117 17.17 -15.02 13.04
N SER A 118 17.69 -13.81 13.19
CA SER A 118 19.08 -13.60 13.63
C SER A 118 19.19 -13.62 15.16
N ALA A 119 20.40 -13.74 15.71
CA ALA A 119 20.61 -13.69 17.15
C ALA A 119 20.06 -12.39 17.79
N LYS A 120 20.09 -11.27 17.06
CA LYS A 120 19.49 -10.00 17.48
C LYS A 120 17.97 -10.03 17.43
N ASP A 121 17.39 -10.69 16.44
CA ASP A 121 15.94 -10.86 16.33
C ASP A 121 15.42 -11.73 17.46
N ILE A 122 16.11 -12.82 17.80
CA ILE A 122 15.80 -13.72 18.91
C ILE A 122 15.85 -12.95 20.25
N ALA A 123 16.86 -12.13 20.47
CA ALA A 123 16.97 -11.27 21.66
C ALA A 123 15.81 -10.26 21.76
N ASN A 124 15.22 -9.88 20.63
CA ASN A 124 14.04 -9.00 20.56
C ASN A 124 12.69 -9.73 20.62
N GLY A 125 12.70 -11.06 20.80
CA GLY A 125 11.50 -11.91 20.91
C GLY A 125 10.97 -12.45 19.57
N TYR A 126 11.71 -12.25 18.47
CA TYR A 126 11.35 -12.81 17.16
C TYR A 126 12.11 -14.13 16.94
N THR A 127 11.51 -15.24 17.36
CA THR A 127 12.15 -16.57 17.31
C THR A 127 11.95 -17.30 16.00
N GLN A 128 11.08 -16.80 15.12
CA GLN A 128 10.72 -17.45 13.86
C GLN A 128 11.15 -16.60 12.66
N ASP A 129 11.39 -17.28 11.54
CA ASP A 129 11.57 -16.65 10.25
C ASP A 129 10.31 -15.85 9.87
N ARG A 130 10.50 -14.76 9.15
CA ARG A 130 9.40 -13.87 8.76
C ARG A 130 9.53 -13.40 7.32
N ASN A 131 8.40 -13.08 6.72
CA ASN A 131 8.41 -12.37 5.45
C ASN A 131 8.75 -10.89 5.65
N GLU A 132 9.61 -10.37 4.80
CA GLU A 132 10.00 -8.97 4.76
C GLU A 132 9.88 -8.44 3.34
N VAL A 133 9.43 -7.19 3.18
CA VAL A 133 9.39 -6.53 1.88
C VAL A 133 10.78 -5.96 1.58
N GLY A 134 11.37 -6.42 0.50
CA GLY A 134 12.72 -6.03 0.07
C GLY A 134 12.76 -5.14 -1.16
N GLY A 135 11.63 -4.70 -1.69
CA GLY A 135 11.56 -3.80 -2.84
C GLY A 135 10.12 -3.57 -3.32
N TRP A 136 9.93 -2.51 -4.07
CA TRP A 136 8.65 -2.09 -4.61
C TRP A 136 8.79 -1.75 -6.09
N LYS A 137 7.76 -2.06 -6.89
CA LYS A 137 7.64 -1.62 -8.27
C LYS A 137 6.16 -1.43 -8.65
N ALA A 138 5.91 -0.67 -9.70
CA ALA A 138 4.57 -0.50 -10.22
C ALA A 138 3.99 -1.81 -10.74
N ILE A 139 2.69 -2.04 -10.53
CA ILE A 139 1.98 -3.21 -11.05
C ILE A 139 1.99 -3.16 -12.58
N GLY A 140 2.31 -4.29 -13.21
CA GLY A 140 2.25 -4.44 -14.68
C GLY A 140 3.37 -3.77 -15.45
N GLY A 141 4.43 -3.29 -14.81
CA GLY A 141 5.58 -2.69 -15.51
C GLY A 141 5.25 -1.43 -16.31
N SER A 142 4.01 -0.97 -16.27
CA SER A 142 3.56 0.32 -16.78
C SER A 142 3.50 1.30 -15.63
N MET A 143 4.02 2.49 -15.81
CA MET A 143 3.74 3.58 -14.90
C MET A 143 2.21 3.70 -14.81
N GLY A 144 1.64 3.18 -13.73
CA GLY A 144 0.21 3.25 -13.49
C GLY A 144 -0.18 4.71 -13.33
N ALA A 145 -0.64 5.31 -14.42
CA ALA A 145 -1.53 6.42 -14.28
C ALA A 145 -2.69 5.91 -13.43
N MET A 146 -2.87 6.45 -12.23
CA MET A 146 -4.13 6.32 -11.52
C MET A 146 -5.24 6.59 -12.54
N PRO A 147 -6.32 5.80 -12.59
CA PRO A 147 -7.50 6.26 -13.27
C PRO A 147 -7.93 7.53 -12.54
N LYS A 148 -7.51 8.66 -13.10
CA LYS A 148 -8.07 9.95 -12.75
C LYS A 148 -9.56 9.74 -12.89
N ALA A 149 -10.28 9.73 -11.77
CA ALA A 149 -11.71 9.64 -11.79
C ALA A 149 -12.18 10.61 -12.86
N ALA A 150 -12.74 10.08 -13.94
CA ALA A 150 -13.22 10.89 -15.03
C ALA A 150 -14.33 11.74 -14.42
N MET A 151 -14.02 12.97 -14.10
CA MET A 151 -15.05 13.98 -13.93
C MET A 151 -15.86 13.94 -15.22
N PRO A 152 -17.17 13.78 -15.16
CA PRO A 152 -17.99 13.88 -16.36
C PRO A 152 -17.69 15.26 -16.95
N LYS A 153 -17.05 15.26 -18.10
CA LYS A 153 -16.81 16.46 -18.87
C LYS A 153 -18.21 16.99 -19.20
N ALA A 154 -18.59 18.08 -18.56
CA ALA A 154 -19.81 18.78 -18.90
C ALA A 154 -19.76 19.00 -20.40
N SER A 155 -20.69 18.38 -21.12
CA SER A 155 -20.86 18.59 -22.54
C SER A 155 -21.12 20.06 -22.75
N ALA A 156 -20.21 20.73 -23.39
CA ALA A 156 -20.42 22.09 -23.87
C ALA A 156 -21.65 22.05 -24.81
N PRO A 157 -22.57 22.99 -24.69
CA PRO A 157 -23.69 23.07 -25.62
C PRO A 157 -23.16 23.28 -27.04
N ALA A 158 -23.65 22.48 -27.97
CA ALA A 158 -23.34 22.61 -29.37
C ALA A 158 -23.61 24.05 -29.81
N SER A 159 -22.58 24.70 -30.34
CA SER A 159 -22.73 25.98 -31.02
C SER A 159 -23.75 25.84 -32.16
N ALA A 160 -24.72 26.71 -32.16
CA ALA A 160 -25.71 26.80 -33.22
C ALA A 160 -25.03 27.02 -34.57
N PRO A 161 -25.60 26.46 -35.66
CA PRO A 161 -25.05 26.71 -36.99
C PRO A 161 -25.18 28.17 -37.35
N ALA A 162 -24.11 28.75 -37.87
CA ALA A 162 -24.13 30.10 -38.40
C ALA A 162 -25.20 30.19 -39.49
N SER A 163 -26.13 31.11 -39.31
CA SER A 163 -27.08 31.48 -40.34
C SER A 163 -26.34 32.10 -41.51
N THR A 164 -26.34 31.45 -42.64
CA THR A 164 -25.97 32.07 -43.91
C THR A 164 -26.91 33.23 -44.16
N SER A 165 -26.42 34.46 -44.09
CA SER A 165 -27.14 35.62 -44.50
C SER A 165 -27.36 35.55 -46.01
N ALA A 166 -28.57 35.23 -46.41
CA ALA A 166 -28.98 35.39 -47.81
C ALA A 166 -28.97 36.87 -48.20
N LYS A 167 -28.18 37.17 -49.25
CA LYS A 167 -28.15 38.51 -49.82
C LYS A 167 -29.52 38.89 -50.33
N PRO A 168 -30.08 40.06 -49.95
CA PRO A 168 -31.41 40.45 -50.41
C PRO A 168 -31.40 40.73 -51.93
N PRO A 169 -32.48 40.44 -52.64
CA PRO A 169 -32.54 40.44 -54.11
C PRO A 169 -32.54 41.82 -54.76
N TRP A 170 -32.41 42.89 -54.01
CA TRP A 170 -32.43 44.25 -54.52
C TRP A 170 -31.06 44.97 -54.58
N ALA A 171 -30.01 44.30 -54.14
CA ALA A 171 -28.66 44.87 -54.25
C ALA A 171 -28.11 44.69 -55.66
N LYS A 172 -28.18 45.74 -56.46
CA LYS A 172 -27.50 45.84 -57.77
C LYS A 172 -26.00 46.03 -57.58
#